data_aaee9ebf74858c7251af7ab19dc24355
#
_entry.id   aaee9ebf74858c7251af7ab19dc24355
#
_cell.length_a   1.000
_cell.length_b   1.000
_cell.length_c   1.000
_cell.angle_alpha   90.00
_cell.angle_beta   90.00
_cell.angle_gamma   90.00
#
_symmetry.space_group_name_H-M   'P 1'
#
loop_
_entity.id
_entity.type
_entity.pdbx_description
1 polymer ?
#
loop_
_entity_poly.entity_id
_entity_poly.type
_entity_poly.pdbx_seq_one_letter_code
_entity_poly.pdbx_strand_id
1 'polypeptide(L)'
;MMKNYRIITAILTLGISLSFSQLENDQDISKVGTTAAQFLKISAGARGSAMGGANVAIVNDLSSGFWNPAGLANLKGIQAYFENNGWLAGTDYNFGSFGFEWPRVGVFSLSLAMLTSPDDLVRTVENPNGTGEKFNSQDMSIGLSVGKKLTDELSLGATIKNIRQRIWHSSGQTVGVDIGVQYKTPIKNLILGASIANFGNDISLAGRDMNISVDPDPNNQGNVEFVNAQYETDAFPLPLLFRVGLGGYIIDQEKLDILFAFDAVHPNDNYEYINIGIETNVNNMFSIRAGYPGIGKKDAIEGLSF
;
A
#
# COMPACT_ATOMS: atom_id res chain seq x y z
N MET A 1 -20.18 34.78 9.83
CA MET A 1 -20.17 33.59 8.96
C MET A 1 -19.28 33.78 7.73
N MET A 2 -19.37 34.85 6.94
CA MET A 2 -18.57 35.11 5.74
C MET A 2 -17.03 35.21 5.92
N LYS A 3 -16.52 35.53 7.12
CA LYS A 3 -15.08 35.71 7.37
C LYS A 3 -14.31 34.39 7.40
N ASN A 4 -14.96 33.31 7.80
CA ASN A 4 -14.32 31.97 7.88
C ASN A 4 -14.19 31.29 6.50
N TYR A 5 -15.10 31.53 5.57
CA TYR A 5 -15.00 31.00 4.19
C TYR A 5 -13.80 31.59 3.45
N ARG A 6 -13.48 32.87 3.65
CA ARG A 6 -12.32 33.52 3.01
C ARG A 6 -10.99 32.93 3.46
N ILE A 7 -10.89 32.54 4.72
CA ILE A 7 -9.67 31.91 5.27
C ILE A 7 -9.51 30.48 4.72
N ILE A 8 -10.59 29.70 4.66
CA ILE A 8 -10.59 28.35 4.09
C ILE A 8 -10.25 28.36 2.60
N THR A 9 -10.84 29.29 1.84
CA THR A 9 -10.53 29.46 0.40
C THR A 9 -9.06 29.87 0.21
N ALA A 10 -8.51 30.76 1.06
CA ALA A 10 -7.12 31.18 0.98
C ALA A 10 -6.14 30.04 1.32
N ILE A 11 -6.47 29.17 2.27
CA ILE A 11 -5.65 27.99 2.63
C ILE A 11 -5.70 26.95 1.52
N LEU A 12 -6.88 26.70 0.92
CA LEU A 12 -7.04 25.79 -0.22
C LEU A 12 -6.29 26.29 -1.46
N THR A 13 -6.39 27.56 -1.79
CA THR A 13 -5.67 28.15 -2.93
C THR A 13 -4.15 28.17 -2.71
N LEU A 14 -3.69 28.44 -1.47
CA LEU A 14 -2.27 28.41 -1.14
C LEU A 14 -1.72 26.98 -1.16
N GLY A 15 -2.48 25.98 -0.70
CA GLY A 15 -2.10 24.56 -0.78
C GLY A 15 -1.99 24.07 -2.21
N ILE A 16 -2.93 24.44 -3.08
CA ILE A 16 -2.93 24.07 -4.50
C ILE A 16 -1.76 24.75 -5.24
N SER A 17 -1.47 26.03 -4.96
CA SER A 17 -0.37 26.75 -5.64
C SER A 17 1.02 26.23 -5.20
N LEU A 18 1.20 25.79 -3.96
CA LEU A 18 2.44 25.17 -3.49
C LEU A 18 2.66 23.78 -4.13
N SER A 19 1.61 23.02 -4.37
CA SER A 19 1.70 21.72 -5.05
C SER A 19 2.06 21.87 -6.54
N PHE A 20 1.55 22.88 -7.22
CA PHE A 20 1.88 23.11 -8.63
C PHE A 20 3.28 23.69 -8.87
N SER A 21 3.86 24.43 -7.92
CA SER A 21 5.22 24.98 -8.08
C SER A 21 6.33 23.91 -7.99
N GLN A 22 6.04 22.73 -7.47
CA GLN A 22 6.99 21.61 -7.43
C GLN A 22 6.94 20.72 -8.68
N LEU A 23 5.92 20.88 -9.54
CA LEU A 23 5.77 20.07 -10.76
C LEU A 23 6.66 20.54 -11.95
N GLU A 24 7.40 21.63 -11.79
CA GLU A 24 8.20 22.22 -12.90
C GLU A 24 9.71 21.92 -12.83
N ASN A 25 10.20 21.10 -11.90
CA ASN A 25 11.61 20.74 -11.87
C ASN A 25 11.90 19.54 -12.81
N ASP A 26 12.24 19.84 -14.04
CA ASP A 26 12.48 18.92 -15.15
C ASP A 26 13.79 18.08 -15.02
N GLN A 27 14.37 18.02 -13.82
CA GLN A 27 15.61 17.26 -13.52
C GLN A 27 15.46 16.21 -12.42
N ASP A 28 14.23 15.90 -11.97
CA ASP A 28 14.05 14.84 -11.00
C ASP A 28 14.26 13.47 -11.65
N ILE A 29 15.37 12.85 -11.29
CA ILE A 29 15.65 11.45 -11.63
C ILE A 29 14.58 10.59 -10.96
N SER A 30 13.82 9.86 -11.76
CA SER A 30 12.87 8.87 -11.25
C SER A 30 13.59 7.87 -10.34
N LYS A 31 13.07 7.65 -9.14
CA LYS A 31 13.56 6.64 -8.19
C LYS A 31 12.86 5.29 -8.36
N VAL A 32 12.22 5.06 -9.51
CA VAL A 32 11.56 3.79 -9.82
C VAL A 32 12.54 2.64 -9.74
N GLY A 33 12.16 1.56 -9.03
CA GLY A 33 13.01 0.39 -8.83
C GLY A 33 14.02 0.50 -7.68
N THR A 34 13.98 1.56 -6.87
CA THR A 34 14.92 1.75 -5.75
C THR A 34 14.37 1.29 -4.39
N THR A 35 13.17 0.72 -4.34
CA THR A 35 12.56 0.19 -3.12
C THR A 35 12.22 -1.30 -3.25
N ALA A 36 12.30 -2.01 -2.13
CA ALA A 36 11.87 -3.40 -2.02
C ALA A 36 10.36 -3.51 -1.79
N ALA A 37 9.84 -4.72 -1.67
CA ALA A 37 8.47 -5.03 -1.24
C ALA A 37 7.36 -4.26 -2.00
N GLN A 38 7.51 -4.12 -3.32
CA GLN A 38 6.58 -3.39 -4.20
C GLN A 38 5.14 -3.93 -4.14
N PHE A 39 4.94 -5.19 -3.75
CA PHE A 39 3.62 -5.78 -3.56
C PHE A 39 2.76 -5.02 -2.53
N LEU A 40 3.38 -4.27 -1.61
CA LEU A 40 2.69 -3.41 -0.64
C LEU A 40 1.96 -2.21 -1.30
N LYS A 41 2.18 -1.95 -2.58
CA LYS A 41 1.47 -0.93 -3.36
C LYS A 41 0.29 -1.51 -4.16
N ILE A 42 0.15 -2.84 -4.24
CA ILE A 42 -1.01 -3.47 -4.89
C ILE A 42 -2.25 -3.17 -4.04
N SER A 43 -3.23 -2.56 -4.66
CA SER A 43 -4.46 -2.11 -3.99
C SER A 43 -5.21 -3.28 -3.36
N ALA A 44 -5.53 -3.17 -2.08
CA ALA A 44 -6.38 -4.12 -1.36
C ALA A 44 -7.83 -3.61 -1.35
N GLY A 45 -8.76 -4.51 -1.67
CA GLY A 45 -10.18 -4.20 -1.67
C GLY A 45 -10.72 -3.74 -3.02
N ALA A 46 -11.67 -4.51 -3.57
CA ALA A 46 -12.31 -4.20 -4.86
C ALA A 46 -12.91 -2.79 -4.90
N ARG A 47 -13.46 -2.29 -3.76
CA ARG A 47 -14.01 -0.94 -3.67
C ARG A 47 -12.92 0.12 -3.88
N GLY A 48 -11.80 0.02 -3.15
CA GLY A 48 -10.69 0.98 -3.28
C GLY A 48 -10.07 0.96 -4.67
N SER A 49 -9.91 -0.22 -5.27
CA SER A 49 -9.39 -0.39 -6.62
C SER A 49 -10.33 0.23 -7.67
N ALA A 50 -11.64 -0.03 -7.59
CA ALA A 50 -12.62 0.54 -8.49
C ALA A 50 -12.78 2.07 -8.35
N MET A 51 -12.43 2.64 -7.19
CA MET A 51 -12.36 4.09 -6.95
C MET A 51 -11.04 4.71 -7.45
N GLY A 52 -10.25 3.99 -8.27
CA GLY A 52 -8.95 4.46 -8.76
C GLY A 52 -7.91 4.65 -7.67
N GLY A 53 -8.05 4.01 -6.50
CA GLY A 53 -7.17 4.20 -5.37
C GLY A 53 -7.44 5.47 -4.54
N ALA A 54 -8.50 6.22 -4.83
CA ALA A 54 -8.94 7.35 -4.01
C ALA A 54 -9.80 6.85 -2.84
N ASN A 55 -9.17 6.45 -1.74
CA ASN A 55 -9.85 5.76 -0.64
C ASN A 55 -9.44 6.21 0.77
N VAL A 56 -8.40 7.02 0.91
CA VAL A 56 -7.81 7.41 2.21
C VAL A 56 -8.81 8.12 3.14
N ALA A 57 -9.65 9.00 2.58
CA ALA A 57 -10.65 9.72 3.35
C ALA A 57 -11.91 8.90 3.63
N ILE A 58 -12.28 7.96 2.73
CA ILE A 58 -13.60 7.35 2.70
C ILE A 58 -13.62 5.89 3.11
N VAL A 59 -12.45 5.25 3.28
CA VAL A 59 -12.37 3.85 3.69
C VAL A 59 -13.01 3.66 5.08
N ASN A 60 -13.86 2.63 5.18
CA ASN A 60 -14.63 2.33 6.38
C ASN A 60 -14.94 0.83 6.54
N ASP A 61 -14.13 -0.02 5.90
CA ASP A 61 -14.19 -1.48 5.94
C ASP A 61 -12.85 -2.09 6.39
N LEU A 62 -12.71 -3.41 6.35
CA LEU A 62 -11.49 -4.12 6.77
C LEU A 62 -10.26 -3.86 5.87
N SER A 63 -10.44 -3.32 4.66
CA SER A 63 -9.32 -2.84 3.85
C SER A 63 -8.65 -1.58 4.40
N SER A 64 -9.26 -0.96 5.42
CA SER A 64 -8.69 0.20 6.13
C SER A 64 -7.28 -0.04 6.65
N GLY A 65 -6.97 -1.28 7.08
CA GLY A 65 -5.61 -1.64 7.52
C GLY A 65 -4.54 -1.43 6.44
N PHE A 66 -4.94 -1.39 5.17
CA PHE A 66 -4.06 -1.10 4.02
C PHE A 66 -4.10 0.39 3.61
N TRP A 67 -5.30 0.99 3.52
CA TRP A 67 -5.46 2.35 3.00
C TRP A 67 -5.20 3.45 4.03
N ASN A 68 -5.92 3.36 5.15
CA ASN A 68 -5.88 4.30 6.25
C ASN A 68 -6.43 3.61 7.51
N PRO A 69 -5.60 3.20 8.45
CA PRO A 69 -6.06 2.44 9.62
C PRO A 69 -7.07 3.17 10.51
N ALA A 70 -7.20 4.50 10.39
CA ALA A 70 -8.25 5.25 11.08
C ALA A 70 -9.67 4.85 10.66
N GLY A 71 -9.84 4.36 9.42
CA GLY A 71 -11.11 3.88 8.90
C GLY A 71 -11.69 2.70 9.67
N LEU A 72 -10.84 1.87 10.29
CA LEU A 72 -11.27 0.77 11.18
C LEU A 72 -12.19 1.25 12.30
N ALA A 73 -12.01 2.47 12.80
CA ALA A 73 -12.81 3.02 13.88
C ALA A 73 -14.33 3.10 13.57
N ASN A 74 -14.70 2.94 12.30
CA ASN A 74 -16.10 2.96 11.86
C ASN A 74 -16.75 1.57 11.82
N LEU A 75 -15.97 0.49 11.97
CA LEU A 75 -16.45 -0.88 11.96
C LEU A 75 -17.22 -1.21 13.24
N LYS A 76 -18.17 -2.13 13.11
CA LYS A 76 -18.96 -2.62 14.22
C LYS A 76 -18.99 -4.15 14.22
N GLY A 77 -19.00 -4.72 15.42
CA GLY A 77 -19.07 -6.16 15.62
C GLY A 77 -17.86 -6.91 15.13
N ILE A 78 -18.06 -8.10 14.60
CA ILE A 78 -17.04 -8.99 14.05
C ILE A 78 -17.23 -9.02 12.53
N GLN A 79 -16.12 -8.85 11.79
CA GLN A 79 -16.13 -8.87 10.33
C GLN A 79 -14.94 -9.68 9.82
N ALA A 80 -15.10 -10.25 8.64
CA ALA A 80 -14.03 -10.91 7.89
C ALA A 80 -14.12 -10.47 6.42
N TYR A 81 -12.98 -10.30 5.80
CA TYR A 81 -12.84 -9.93 4.40
C TYR A 81 -11.79 -10.82 3.74
N PHE A 82 -12.04 -11.23 2.53
CA PHE A 82 -11.08 -11.98 1.72
C PHE A 82 -11.24 -11.62 0.24
N GLU A 83 -10.13 -11.50 -0.46
CA GLU A 83 -10.07 -11.35 -1.92
C GLU A 83 -8.90 -12.13 -2.51
N ASN A 84 -9.08 -12.57 -3.74
CA ASN A 84 -8.06 -13.18 -4.57
C ASN A 84 -8.08 -12.52 -5.95
N ASN A 85 -6.95 -12.03 -6.40
CA ASN A 85 -6.80 -11.35 -7.68
C ASN A 85 -5.66 -11.99 -8.47
N GLY A 86 -5.94 -12.46 -9.70
CA GLY A 86 -4.89 -12.73 -10.68
C GLY A 86 -4.16 -11.44 -11.02
N TRP A 87 -2.83 -11.45 -10.88
CA TRP A 87 -2.00 -10.27 -11.09
C TRP A 87 -1.07 -10.43 -12.29
N LEU A 88 -0.19 -9.48 -12.52
CA LEU A 88 0.73 -9.46 -13.66
C LEU A 88 1.61 -10.71 -13.69
N ALA A 89 2.01 -11.14 -14.89
CA ALA A 89 2.89 -12.29 -15.12
C ALA A 89 2.42 -13.63 -14.50
N GLY A 90 1.10 -13.81 -14.35
CA GLY A 90 0.53 -15.03 -13.78
C GLY A 90 0.74 -15.18 -12.28
N THR A 91 1.09 -14.09 -11.57
CA THR A 91 1.13 -14.09 -10.12
C THR A 91 -0.28 -13.94 -9.54
N ASP A 92 -0.46 -14.40 -8.29
CA ASP A 92 -1.70 -14.31 -7.55
C ASP A 92 -1.52 -13.39 -6.34
N TYR A 93 -2.37 -12.35 -6.24
CA TYR A 93 -2.44 -11.49 -5.08
C TYR A 93 -3.64 -11.86 -4.22
N ASN A 94 -3.38 -12.15 -2.96
CA ASN A 94 -4.38 -12.49 -1.95
C ASN A 94 -4.36 -11.47 -0.83
N PHE A 95 -5.52 -10.96 -0.45
CA PHE A 95 -5.67 -10.14 0.74
C PHE A 95 -6.78 -10.68 1.62
N GLY A 96 -6.49 -10.85 2.91
CA GLY A 96 -7.46 -11.26 3.91
C GLY A 96 -7.36 -10.37 5.15
N SER A 97 -8.50 -10.09 5.77
CA SER A 97 -8.53 -9.35 7.02
C SER A 97 -9.66 -9.83 7.91
N PHE A 98 -9.39 -9.93 9.19
CA PHE A 98 -10.36 -10.23 10.24
C PHE A 98 -10.30 -9.12 11.27
N GLY A 99 -11.46 -8.60 11.69
CA GLY A 99 -11.53 -7.52 12.65
C GLY A 99 -12.70 -7.65 13.62
N PHE A 100 -12.52 -7.08 14.79
CA PHE A 100 -13.55 -7.05 15.81
C PHE A 100 -13.52 -5.72 16.59
N GLU A 101 -14.69 -5.28 16.98
CA GLU A 101 -14.86 -4.13 17.86
C GLU A 101 -14.68 -4.56 19.32
N TRP A 102 -13.76 -3.88 20.02
CA TRP A 102 -13.65 -3.99 21.48
C TRP A 102 -14.27 -2.74 22.11
N PRO A 103 -15.44 -2.85 22.74
CA PRO A 103 -16.17 -1.70 23.23
C PRO A 103 -15.32 -0.80 24.11
N ARG A 104 -15.39 0.52 23.89
CA ARG A 104 -14.63 1.59 24.57
C ARG A 104 -13.11 1.61 24.29
N VAL A 105 -12.53 0.57 23.73
CA VAL A 105 -11.09 0.50 23.42
C VAL A 105 -10.83 0.93 21.98
N GLY A 106 -11.51 0.32 21.03
CA GLY A 106 -11.36 0.55 19.61
C GLY A 106 -11.65 -0.70 18.79
N VAL A 107 -11.35 -0.66 17.52
CA VAL A 107 -11.46 -1.80 16.60
C VAL A 107 -10.06 -2.33 16.32
N PHE A 108 -9.90 -3.63 16.43
CA PHE A 108 -8.66 -4.34 16.10
C PHE A 108 -8.87 -5.15 14.82
N SER A 109 -7.83 -5.24 13.99
CA SER A 109 -7.84 -6.14 12.85
C SER A 109 -6.49 -6.81 12.64
N LEU A 110 -6.54 -8.05 12.17
CA LEU A 110 -5.41 -8.83 11.67
C LEU A 110 -5.57 -8.94 10.16
N SER A 111 -4.54 -8.57 9.40
CA SER A 111 -4.54 -8.63 7.94
C SER A 111 -3.39 -9.45 7.41
N LEU A 112 -3.59 -10.08 6.27
CA LEU A 112 -2.59 -10.80 5.48
C LEU A 112 -2.68 -10.31 4.04
N ALA A 113 -1.57 -9.84 3.48
CA ALA A 113 -1.38 -9.59 2.06
C ALA A 113 -0.29 -10.52 1.54
N MET A 114 -0.52 -11.18 0.42
CA MET A 114 0.41 -12.15 -0.14
C MET A 114 0.40 -12.09 -1.66
N LEU A 115 1.58 -11.97 -2.26
CA LEU A 115 1.80 -12.10 -3.70
C LEU A 115 2.64 -13.34 -3.95
N THR A 116 2.18 -14.25 -4.81
CA THR A 116 2.86 -15.52 -5.11
C THR A 116 3.04 -15.67 -6.61
N SER A 117 4.25 -16.02 -7.04
CA SER A 117 4.49 -16.41 -8.44
C SER A 117 4.14 -17.88 -8.68
N PRO A 118 3.82 -18.27 -9.92
CA PRO A 118 3.76 -19.67 -10.28
C PRO A 118 5.12 -20.34 -10.10
N ASP A 119 5.11 -21.66 -9.95
CA ASP A 119 6.33 -22.47 -9.97
C ASP A 119 6.99 -22.43 -11.35
N ASP A 120 8.30 -22.22 -11.42
CA ASP A 120 9.10 -22.38 -12.63
C ASP A 120 10.22 -23.40 -12.40
N LEU A 121 10.76 -23.94 -13.49
CA LEU A 121 11.83 -24.94 -13.45
C LEU A 121 13.19 -24.28 -13.23
N VAL A 122 13.99 -24.86 -12.37
CA VAL A 122 15.40 -24.50 -12.23
C VAL A 122 16.14 -25.02 -13.47
N ARG A 123 16.74 -24.10 -14.24
CA ARG A 123 17.51 -24.41 -15.46
C ARG A 123 18.98 -24.05 -15.23
N THR A 124 19.88 -24.92 -15.70
CA THR A 124 21.33 -24.66 -15.70
C THR A 124 21.87 -24.77 -17.12
N VAL A 125 23.13 -24.40 -17.31
CA VAL A 125 23.80 -24.52 -18.60
C VAL A 125 23.84 -26.00 -19.06
N GLU A 126 24.02 -26.92 -18.10
CA GLU A 126 24.05 -28.36 -18.37
C GLU A 126 22.64 -28.95 -18.58
N ASN A 127 21.62 -28.34 -17.96
CA ASN A 127 20.23 -28.79 -18.02
C ASN A 127 19.29 -27.68 -18.47
N PRO A 128 19.33 -27.21 -19.73
CA PRO A 128 18.55 -26.08 -20.21
C PRO A 128 17.03 -26.36 -20.24
N ASN A 129 16.62 -27.62 -20.24
CA ASN A 129 15.21 -28.02 -20.17
C ASN A 129 14.69 -28.19 -18.75
N GLY A 130 15.53 -27.95 -17.75
CA GLY A 130 15.22 -28.04 -16.32
C GLY A 130 15.94 -29.18 -15.62
N THR A 131 16.30 -28.95 -14.37
CA THR A 131 16.94 -29.95 -13.47
C THR A 131 15.93 -30.89 -12.81
N GLY A 132 14.63 -30.63 -12.94
CA GLY A 132 13.54 -31.30 -12.22
C GLY A 132 13.18 -30.58 -10.91
N GLU A 133 14.01 -29.66 -10.42
CA GLU A 133 13.71 -28.80 -9.30
C GLU A 133 12.85 -27.59 -9.75
N LYS A 134 11.98 -27.10 -8.87
CA LYS A 134 11.15 -25.93 -9.11
C LYS A 134 11.46 -24.84 -8.09
N PHE A 135 11.24 -23.59 -8.48
CA PHE A 135 11.31 -22.45 -7.60
C PHE A 135 10.12 -21.53 -7.80
N ASN A 136 9.82 -20.73 -6.79
CA ASN A 136 8.85 -19.65 -6.85
C ASN A 136 9.30 -18.47 -5.99
N SER A 137 8.62 -17.34 -6.16
CA SER A 137 8.71 -16.20 -5.25
C SER A 137 7.43 -16.02 -4.47
N GLN A 138 7.56 -15.54 -3.23
CA GLN A 138 6.45 -15.21 -2.37
C GLN A 138 6.78 -13.99 -1.52
N ASP A 139 5.95 -12.97 -1.64
CA ASP A 139 5.98 -11.78 -0.81
C ASP A 139 4.79 -11.81 0.12
N MET A 140 4.98 -11.52 1.40
CA MET A 140 3.95 -11.62 2.42
C MET A 140 4.05 -10.46 3.42
N SER A 141 2.91 -9.92 3.81
CA SER A 141 2.79 -8.95 4.89
C SER A 141 1.69 -9.38 5.86
N ILE A 142 2.02 -9.50 7.14
CA ILE A 142 1.04 -9.72 8.20
C ILE A 142 0.95 -8.44 9.02
N GLY A 143 -0.24 -7.84 9.10
CA GLY A 143 -0.49 -6.58 9.78
C GLY A 143 -1.43 -6.74 10.97
N LEU A 144 -1.09 -6.09 12.09
CA LEU A 144 -1.96 -5.92 13.24
C LEU A 144 -2.33 -4.43 13.32
N SER A 145 -3.61 -4.13 13.22
CA SER A 145 -4.11 -2.76 13.16
C SER A 145 -5.06 -2.44 14.30
N VAL A 146 -5.08 -1.18 14.69
CA VAL A 146 -6.05 -0.62 15.63
C VAL A 146 -6.59 0.68 15.10
N GLY A 147 -7.91 0.87 15.20
CA GLY A 147 -8.59 2.12 14.88
C GLY A 147 -9.47 2.56 16.05
N LYS A 148 -9.46 3.87 16.37
CA LYS A 148 -10.23 4.43 17.47
C LYS A 148 -10.80 5.80 17.13
N LYS A 149 -12.07 6.02 17.45
CA LYS A 149 -12.66 7.36 17.49
C LYS A 149 -12.20 8.07 18.76
N LEU A 150 -11.54 9.20 18.58
CA LEU A 150 -11.18 10.09 19.70
C LEU A 150 -12.31 11.05 20.03
N THR A 151 -12.98 11.56 18.98
CA THR A 151 -14.23 12.35 19.07
C THR A 151 -15.21 11.82 18.04
N ASP A 152 -16.40 12.39 17.94
CA ASP A 152 -17.38 12.03 16.91
C ASP A 152 -16.89 12.36 15.48
N GLU A 153 -15.96 13.34 15.38
CA GLU A 153 -15.39 13.81 14.12
C GLU A 153 -14.02 13.20 13.81
N LEU A 154 -13.20 12.89 14.83
CA LEU A 154 -11.80 12.52 14.66
C LEU A 154 -11.56 11.05 14.99
N SER A 155 -11.06 10.32 14.02
CA SER A 155 -10.59 8.95 14.16
C SER A 155 -9.09 8.86 13.91
N LEU A 156 -8.40 8.05 14.70
CA LEU A 156 -6.99 7.70 14.51
C LEU A 156 -6.84 6.19 14.35
N GLY A 157 -5.78 5.77 13.67
CA GLY A 157 -5.43 4.37 13.55
C GLY A 157 -3.94 4.17 13.35
N ALA A 158 -3.50 2.97 13.68
CA ALA A 158 -2.12 2.53 13.44
C ALA A 158 -2.11 1.04 13.06
N THR A 159 -1.12 0.67 12.27
CA THR A 159 -0.84 -0.72 11.89
C THR A 159 0.65 -0.99 12.11
N ILE A 160 0.98 -2.13 12.69
CA ILE A 160 2.33 -2.69 12.65
C ILE A 160 2.32 -3.90 11.72
N LYS A 161 3.31 -3.98 10.82
CA LYS A 161 3.40 -5.03 9.80
C LYS A 161 4.71 -5.77 9.89
N ASN A 162 4.65 -7.09 9.81
CA ASN A 162 5.80 -7.93 9.49
C ASN A 162 5.77 -8.20 7.98
N ILE A 163 6.84 -7.86 7.29
CA ILE A 163 6.98 -7.94 5.83
C ILE A 163 8.09 -8.92 5.53
N ARG A 164 7.79 -9.92 4.70
CA ARG A 164 8.75 -10.94 4.27
C ARG A 164 8.70 -11.11 2.77
N GLN A 165 9.88 -11.11 2.15
CA GLN A 165 10.07 -11.49 0.75
C GLN A 165 10.90 -12.76 0.68
N ARG A 166 10.51 -13.69 -0.18
CA ARG A 166 11.23 -14.94 -0.41
C ARG A 166 11.30 -15.21 -1.91
N ILE A 167 12.48 -15.53 -2.37
CA ILE A 167 12.71 -16.03 -3.71
C ILE A 167 13.57 -17.30 -3.58
N TRP A 168 12.99 -18.42 -3.98
CA TRP A 168 13.61 -19.74 -3.83
C TRP A 168 14.11 -19.97 -2.39
N HIS A 169 15.45 -20.04 -2.18
CA HIS A 169 16.09 -20.27 -0.88
C HIS A 169 16.55 -19.00 -0.15
N SER A 170 16.38 -17.85 -0.80
CA SER A 170 16.77 -16.57 -0.21
C SER A 170 15.53 -15.83 0.30
N SER A 171 15.66 -15.19 1.45
CA SER A 171 14.57 -14.41 2.04
C SER A 171 15.10 -13.20 2.79
N GLY A 172 14.26 -12.16 2.85
CA GLY A 172 14.44 -10.98 3.67
C GLY A 172 13.19 -10.70 4.48
N GLN A 173 13.35 -10.05 5.61
CA GLN A 173 12.26 -9.73 6.52
C GLN A 173 12.51 -8.37 7.18
N THR A 174 11.44 -7.60 7.35
CA THR A 174 11.49 -6.31 8.05
C THR A 174 10.16 -6.00 8.72
N VAL A 175 10.13 -4.93 9.50
CA VAL A 175 8.92 -4.41 10.16
C VAL A 175 8.60 -3.04 9.62
N GLY A 176 7.32 -2.81 9.31
CA GLY A 176 6.78 -1.52 8.90
C GLY A 176 5.65 -1.06 9.82
N VAL A 177 5.41 0.24 9.81
CA VAL A 177 4.34 0.89 10.58
C VAL A 177 3.54 1.78 9.65
N ASP A 178 2.21 1.77 9.80
CA ASP A 178 1.32 2.72 9.17
C ASP A 178 0.59 3.53 10.25
N ILE A 179 0.35 4.79 9.95
CA ILE A 179 -0.43 5.70 10.81
C ILE A 179 -1.46 6.39 9.93
N GLY A 180 -2.65 6.57 10.47
CA GLY A 180 -3.71 7.22 9.73
C GLY A 180 -4.63 8.06 10.60
N VAL A 181 -5.25 9.04 9.95
CA VAL A 181 -6.25 9.93 10.53
C VAL A 181 -7.40 10.12 9.56
N GLN A 182 -8.62 10.17 10.09
CA GLN A 182 -9.81 10.63 9.37
C GLN A 182 -10.51 11.68 10.21
N TYR A 183 -10.90 12.77 9.57
CA TYR A 183 -11.59 13.90 10.21
C TYR A 183 -12.85 14.27 9.42
N LYS A 184 -14.00 14.14 10.06
CA LYS A 184 -15.28 14.64 9.56
C LYS A 184 -15.34 16.15 9.79
N THR A 185 -15.31 16.89 8.71
CA THR A 185 -15.29 18.35 8.82
C THR A 185 -16.66 18.91 9.24
N PRO A 186 -16.73 20.14 9.78
CA PRO A 186 -18.01 20.81 10.01
C PRO A 186 -18.79 21.12 8.73
N ILE A 187 -18.14 21.05 7.58
CA ILE A 187 -18.77 21.19 6.27
C ILE A 187 -19.52 19.88 6.01
N LYS A 188 -20.81 19.99 5.75
CA LYS A 188 -21.69 18.83 5.59
C LYS A 188 -21.09 17.80 4.63
N ASN A 189 -21.04 16.55 5.09
CA ASN A 189 -20.66 15.36 4.32
C ASN A 189 -19.21 15.34 3.78
N LEU A 190 -18.32 16.22 4.27
CA LEU A 190 -16.92 16.27 3.83
C LEU A 190 -16.01 15.63 4.87
N ILE A 191 -15.18 14.69 4.42
CA ILE A 191 -14.21 13.95 5.24
C ILE A 191 -12.81 14.23 4.69
N LEU A 192 -11.88 14.55 5.58
CA LEU A 192 -10.45 14.61 5.31
C LEU A 192 -9.80 13.33 5.83
N GLY A 193 -8.89 12.77 5.06
CA GLY A 193 -8.08 11.63 5.44
C GLY A 193 -6.62 11.91 5.20
N ALA A 194 -5.75 11.39 6.07
CA ALA A 194 -4.32 11.35 5.79
C ALA A 194 -3.75 10.04 6.32
N SER A 195 -2.76 9.49 5.61
CA SER A 195 -2.03 8.31 6.06
C SER A 195 -0.57 8.34 5.63
N ILE A 196 0.27 7.77 6.47
CA ILE A 196 1.65 7.38 6.17
C ILE A 196 1.66 5.87 6.23
N ALA A 197 2.07 5.22 5.15
CA ALA A 197 2.13 3.76 5.06
C ALA A 197 3.53 3.28 4.74
N ASN A 198 3.88 2.08 5.26
CA ASN A 198 5.15 1.40 5.03
C ASN A 198 6.37 2.14 5.57
N PHE A 199 6.23 2.88 6.67
CA PHE A 199 7.39 3.44 7.37
C PHE A 199 8.10 2.33 8.14
N GLY A 200 9.36 2.03 7.80
CA GLY A 200 10.09 0.92 8.43
C GLY A 200 11.54 0.86 8.02
N ASN A 201 12.21 -0.21 8.46
CA ASN A 201 13.60 -0.45 8.13
C ASN A 201 13.75 -1.02 6.71
N ASP A 202 14.94 -0.88 6.16
CA ASP A 202 15.31 -1.48 4.88
C ASP A 202 15.29 -3.01 4.96
N ILE A 203 15.15 -3.66 3.82
CA ILE A 203 15.16 -5.12 3.68
C ILE A 203 16.30 -5.53 2.75
N SER A 204 17.05 -6.55 3.17
CA SER A 204 18.04 -7.25 2.36
C SER A 204 17.69 -8.72 2.26
N LEU A 205 18.08 -9.37 1.18
CA LEU A 205 17.90 -10.80 0.98
C LEU A 205 19.15 -11.56 1.43
N ALA A 206 18.96 -12.66 2.15
CA ALA A 206 20.02 -13.60 2.51
C ALA A 206 19.52 -15.03 2.36
N GLY A 207 20.42 -15.96 2.03
CA GLY A 207 20.06 -17.35 1.85
C GLY A 207 21.25 -18.24 1.47
N ARG A 208 21.00 -19.56 1.46
CA ARG A 208 22.04 -20.54 1.20
C ARG A 208 22.71 -20.41 -0.17
N ASP A 209 21.96 -19.91 -1.18
CA ASP A 209 22.47 -19.80 -2.54
C ASP A 209 23.46 -18.63 -2.71
N MET A 210 23.62 -17.81 -1.68
CA MET A 210 24.62 -16.75 -1.58
C MET A 210 25.92 -17.22 -0.90
N ASN A 211 25.92 -18.44 -0.35
CA ASN A 211 27.13 -19.01 0.25
C ASN A 211 28.09 -19.43 -0.85
N ILE A 212 29.35 -19.08 -0.70
CA ILE A 212 30.44 -19.41 -1.61
C ILE A 212 31.62 -19.96 -0.83
N SER A 213 32.44 -20.74 -1.50
CA SER A 213 33.76 -21.13 -0.97
C SER A 213 34.82 -20.27 -1.67
N VAL A 214 35.63 -19.57 -0.90
CA VAL A 214 36.67 -18.67 -1.40
C VAL A 214 38.00 -19.09 -0.87
N ASP A 215 39.00 -19.18 -1.73
CA ASP A 215 40.42 -19.29 -1.34
C ASP A 215 40.90 -17.88 -0.97
N PRO A 216 41.25 -17.60 0.31
CA PRO A 216 41.66 -16.28 0.75
C PRO A 216 43.07 -15.91 0.28
N ASP A 217 43.91 -16.87 -0.16
CA ASP A 217 45.23 -16.64 -0.67
C ASP A 217 45.61 -17.63 -1.79
N PRO A 218 45.08 -17.41 -3.00
CA PRO A 218 45.25 -18.32 -4.14
C PRO A 218 46.72 -18.45 -4.62
N ASN A 219 47.60 -17.57 -4.16
CA ASN A 219 49.01 -17.59 -4.53
C ASN A 219 49.89 -18.37 -3.54
N ASN A 220 49.35 -18.80 -2.43
CA ASN A 220 50.08 -19.48 -1.35
C ASN A 220 49.40 -20.78 -0.98
N GLN A 221 49.97 -21.91 -1.33
CA GLN A 221 49.44 -23.24 -0.95
C GLN A 221 49.60 -23.42 0.56
N GLY A 222 48.59 -23.02 1.31
CA GLY A 222 48.52 -23.08 2.76
C GLY A 222 47.65 -24.19 3.29
N ASN A 223 47.46 -24.27 4.62
CA ASN A 223 46.65 -25.25 5.31
C ASN A 223 45.14 -25.08 5.13
N VAL A 224 44.68 -23.94 4.57
CA VAL A 224 43.26 -23.64 4.35
C VAL A 224 43.06 -23.32 2.87
N GLU A 225 42.55 -24.30 2.13
CA GLU A 225 42.27 -24.12 0.70
C GLU A 225 41.00 -23.30 0.47
N PHE A 226 40.00 -23.43 1.37
CA PHE A 226 38.71 -22.74 1.21
C PHE A 226 38.14 -22.28 2.55
N VAL A 227 37.62 -21.08 2.58
CA VAL A 227 36.79 -20.56 3.68
C VAL A 227 35.38 -20.31 3.17
N ASN A 228 34.40 -20.54 4.03
CA ASN A 228 33.02 -20.18 3.72
C ASN A 228 32.87 -18.67 3.76
N ALA A 229 32.38 -18.12 2.66
CA ALA A 229 32.00 -16.72 2.53
C ALA A 229 30.54 -16.61 2.03
N GLN A 230 29.99 -15.43 2.05
CA GLN A 230 28.64 -15.15 1.60
C GLN A 230 28.64 -13.86 0.79
N TYR A 231 27.91 -13.85 -0.34
CA TYR A 231 27.60 -12.59 -1.00
C TYR A 231 26.68 -11.76 -0.12
N GLU A 232 27.05 -10.52 0.10
CA GLU A 232 26.21 -9.52 0.75
C GLU A 232 25.34 -8.83 -0.29
N THR A 233 24.05 -8.72 -0.03
CA THR A 233 23.10 -7.98 -0.86
C THR A 233 22.86 -6.60 -0.28
N ASP A 234 22.66 -5.63 -1.16
CA ASP A 234 22.23 -4.29 -0.75
C ASP A 234 20.90 -4.34 -0.01
N ALA A 235 20.71 -3.43 0.93
CA ALA A 235 19.47 -3.20 1.61
C ALA A 235 18.68 -2.10 0.89
N PHE A 236 17.37 -2.35 0.69
CA PHE A 236 16.48 -1.43 0.01
C PHE A 236 15.35 -0.98 0.93
N PRO A 237 14.98 0.31 0.93
CA PRO A 237 13.90 0.84 1.74
C PRO A 237 12.53 0.27 1.32
N LEU A 238 11.57 0.31 2.23
CA LEU A 238 10.18 0.02 1.91
C LEU A 238 9.56 1.13 1.04
N PRO A 239 8.51 0.82 0.26
CA PRO A 239 7.81 1.80 -0.58
C PRO A 239 6.93 2.69 0.31
N LEU A 240 7.54 3.70 0.94
CA LEU A 240 6.86 4.67 1.79
C LEU A 240 5.85 5.46 0.97
N LEU A 241 4.62 5.55 1.47
CA LEU A 241 3.53 6.28 0.83
C LEU A 241 2.94 7.28 1.83
N PHE A 242 2.99 8.55 1.48
CA PHE A 242 2.21 9.59 2.14
C PHE A 242 0.99 9.91 1.29
N ARG A 243 -0.20 9.84 1.89
CA ARG A 243 -1.47 10.09 1.22
C ARG A 243 -2.27 11.13 1.99
N VAL A 244 -2.86 12.06 1.26
CA VAL A 244 -3.85 13.01 1.79
C VAL A 244 -5.08 12.96 0.90
N GLY A 245 -6.22 12.72 1.50
CA GLY A 245 -7.46 12.53 0.78
C GLY A 245 -8.58 13.43 1.26
N LEU A 246 -9.47 13.71 0.34
CA LEU A 246 -10.73 14.40 0.53
C LEU A 246 -11.85 13.56 -0.06
N GLY A 247 -12.93 13.36 0.67
CA GLY A 247 -14.08 12.64 0.15
C GLY A 247 -15.36 13.06 0.81
N GLY A 248 -16.47 12.78 0.18
CA GLY A 248 -17.76 13.14 0.74
C GLY A 248 -18.92 12.88 -0.19
N TYR A 249 -20.12 13.02 0.34
CA TYR A 249 -21.35 12.83 -0.42
C TYR A 249 -21.77 14.11 -1.13
N ILE A 250 -21.91 14.04 -2.46
CA ILE A 250 -22.54 15.06 -3.29
C ILE A 250 -24.06 14.97 -3.08
N ILE A 251 -24.57 13.74 -3.11
CA ILE A 251 -25.96 13.40 -2.83
C ILE A 251 -25.95 12.37 -1.71
N ASP A 252 -26.77 12.56 -0.70
CA ASP A 252 -26.89 11.68 0.48
C ASP A 252 -28.40 11.56 0.76
N GLN A 253 -29.05 10.63 0.09
CA GLN A 253 -30.48 10.37 0.17
C GLN A 253 -30.74 8.86 0.32
N GLU A 254 -31.84 8.49 0.93
CA GLU A 254 -32.21 7.09 1.24
C GLU A 254 -32.16 6.17 0.00
N LYS A 255 -32.48 6.70 -1.19
CA LYS A 255 -32.56 5.90 -2.42
C LYS A 255 -31.39 6.12 -3.38
N LEU A 256 -30.60 7.16 -3.18
CA LEU A 256 -29.51 7.53 -4.06
C LEU A 256 -28.41 8.25 -3.26
N ASP A 257 -27.26 7.64 -3.19
CA ASP A 257 -26.04 8.27 -2.66
C ASP A 257 -25.03 8.43 -3.79
N ILE A 258 -24.39 9.58 -3.87
CA ILE A 258 -23.26 9.82 -4.75
C ILE A 258 -22.10 10.32 -3.89
N LEU A 259 -21.07 9.49 -3.80
CA LEU A 259 -19.83 9.74 -3.07
C LEU A 259 -18.71 10.07 -4.05
N PHE A 260 -17.94 11.11 -3.77
CA PHE A 260 -16.68 11.39 -4.48
C PHE A 260 -15.49 11.21 -3.56
N ALA A 261 -14.34 10.94 -4.14
CA ALA A 261 -13.05 10.89 -3.45
C ALA A 261 -11.93 11.44 -4.32
N PHE A 262 -10.96 12.05 -3.66
CA PHE A 262 -9.77 12.64 -4.26
C PHE A 262 -8.60 12.39 -3.30
N ASP A 263 -7.54 11.74 -3.76
CA ASP A 263 -6.34 11.47 -2.97
C ASP A 263 -5.10 12.00 -3.70
N ALA A 264 -4.30 12.82 -3.01
CA ALA A 264 -2.94 13.16 -3.42
C ALA A 264 -1.97 12.18 -2.77
N VAL A 265 -1.08 11.62 -3.57
CA VAL A 265 -0.13 10.57 -3.14
C VAL A 265 1.30 11.01 -3.43
N HIS A 266 2.14 10.95 -2.41
CA HIS A 266 3.58 11.20 -2.48
C HIS A 266 4.34 9.93 -2.11
N PRO A 267 4.82 9.14 -3.09
CA PRO A 267 5.68 7.98 -2.86
C PRO A 267 7.14 8.39 -2.73
N ASN A 268 7.96 7.60 -2.02
CA ASN A 268 9.41 7.83 -1.95
C ASN A 268 10.18 7.34 -3.19
N ASP A 269 9.54 6.55 -4.04
CA ASP A 269 10.15 5.86 -5.18
C ASP A 269 9.56 6.23 -6.55
N ASN A 270 8.70 7.26 -6.60
CA ASN A 270 8.09 7.72 -7.85
C ASN A 270 7.67 9.19 -7.72
N TYR A 271 7.16 9.76 -8.81
CA TYR A 271 6.54 11.08 -8.83
C TYR A 271 5.23 11.09 -8.06
N GLU A 272 4.85 12.29 -7.57
CA GLU A 272 3.55 12.54 -6.99
C GLU A 272 2.45 12.36 -8.03
N TYR A 273 1.30 11.90 -7.57
CA TYR A 273 0.14 11.71 -8.42
C TYR A 273 -1.16 11.89 -7.64
N ILE A 274 -2.23 12.01 -8.38
CA ILE A 274 -3.58 12.22 -7.87
C ILE A 274 -4.46 11.06 -8.33
N ASN A 275 -5.27 10.56 -7.41
CA ASN A 275 -6.33 9.61 -7.68
C ASN A 275 -7.69 10.28 -7.51
N ILE A 276 -8.64 9.94 -8.35
CA ILE A 276 -10.02 10.40 -8.23
C ILE A 276 -10.98 9.23 -8.35
N GLY A 277 -12.09 9.29 -7.62
CA GLY A 277 -13.10 8.25 -7.66
C GLY A 277 -14.50 8.76 -7.39
N ILE A 278 -15.46 8.06 -7.93
CA ILE A 278 -16.89 8.30 -7.71
C ILE A 278 -17.58 6.96 -7.45
N GLU A 279 -18.48 6.94 -6.47
CA GLU A 279 -19.33 5.80 -6.15
C GLU A 279 -20.79 6.27 -6.13
N THR A 280 -21.64 5.52 -6.79
CA THR A 280 -23.09 5.75 -6.79
C THR A 280 -23.77 4.52 -6.24
N ASN A 281 -24.53 4.69 -5.16
CA ASN A 281 -25.35 3.64 -4.55
C ASN A 281 -26.82 3.91 -4.82
N VAL A 282 -27.54 2.90 -5.31
CA VAL A 282 -28.97 2.98 -5.63
C VAL A 282 -29.73 2.01 -4.75
N ASN A 283 -30.67 2.53 -3.96
CA ASN A 283 -31.52 1.78 -3.02
C ASN A 283 -30.76 0.87 -2.05
N ASN A 284 -29.49 1.15 -1.75
CA ASN A 284 -28.59 0.29 -0.97
C ASN A 284 -28.48 -1.15 -1.53
N MET A 285 -28.82 -1.36 -2.80
CA MET A 285 -28.76 -2.66 -3.48
C MET A 285 -27.73 -2.74 -4.57
N PHE A 286 -27.53 -1.64 -5.31
CA PHE A 286 -26.59 -1.57 -6.42
C PHE A 286 -25.56 -0.48 -6.17
N SER A 287 -24.28 -0.82 -6.33
CA SER A 287 -23.18 0.12 -6.26
C SER A 287 -22.40 0.13 -7.58
N ILE A 288 -22.30 1.30 -8.19
CA ILE A 288 -21.50 1.52 -9.40
C ILE A 288 -20.33 2.42 -8.99
N ARG A 289 -19.13 2.04 -9.37
CA ARG A 289 -17.91 2.76 -9.05
C ARG A 289 -17.11 3.03 -10.31
N ALA A 290 -16.46 4.18 -10.36
CA ALA A 290 -15.49 4.51 -11.38
C ALA A 290 -14.38 5.35 -10.76
N GLY A 291 -13.16 5.16 -11.22
CA GLY A 291 -12.02 5.92 -10.74
C GLY A 291 -10.95 6.06 -11.81
N TYR A 292 -10.09 7.03 -11.61
CA TYR A 292 -8.93 7.25 -12.45
C TYR A 292 -7.69 7.40 -11.56
N PRO A 293 -6.80 6.41 -11.55
CA PRO A 293 -5.57 6.44 -10.77
C PRO A 293 -4.46 7.21 -11.50
N GLY A 294 -3.52 7.78 -10.75
CA GLY A 294 -2.24 8.22 -11.27
C GLY A 294 -2.25 9.47 -12.15
N ILE A 295 -3.21 10.39 -11.98
CA ILE A 295 -3.19 11.67 -12.71
C ILE A 295 -1.91 12.44 -12.36
N GLY A 296 -1.14 12.80 -13.39
CA GLY A 296 0.14 13.48 -13.25
C GLY A 296 1.36 12.56 -13.14
N LYS A 297 1.15 11.25 -13.05
CA LYS A 297 2.23 10.27 -13.08
C LYS A 297 2.84 10.21 -14.48
N LYS A 298 4.11 10.53 -14.58
CA LYS A 298 4.86 10.36 -15.85
C LYS A 298 4.99 8.86 -16.11
N ASP A 299 4.74 8.42 -17.34
CA ASP A 299 4.82 7.00 -17.78
C ASP A 299 3.74 6.06 -17.19
N ALA A 300 2.57 6.59 -16.81
CA ALA A 300 1.47 5.77 -16.36
C ALA A 300 0.88 4.94 -17.53
N ILE A 301 0.83 3.63 -17.32
CA ILE A 301 0.11 2.68 -18.17
C ILE A 301 -1.34 2.52 -17.67
N GLU A 302 -1.62 3.05 -16.49
CA GLU A 302 -2.89 2.94 -15.79
C GLU A 302 -3.97 3.79 -16.47
N GLY A 303 -5.18 3.29 -16.47
CA GLY A 303 -6.35 3.91 -17.10
C GLY A 303 -7.55 3.96 -16.17
N LEU A 304 -8.74 4.09 -16.74
CA LEU A 304 -10.01 4.12 -16.01
C LEU A 304 -10.23 2.79 -15.28
N SER A 305 -10.51 2.83 -13.98
CA SER A 305 -10.95 1.68 -13.17
C SER A 305 -12.47 1.74 -12.91
N PHE A 306 -13.13 0.59 -12.86
CA PHE A 306 -14.59 0.46 -12.62
C PHE A 306 -14.93 -0.85 -11.92
#